data_2a4d0efec27d5e3fcbe81b518ad82dc4
#
_entry.id   2a4d0efec27d5e3fcbe81b518ad82dc4
#
_cell.length_a   1.000
_cell.length_b   1.000
_cell.length_c   1.000
_cell.angle_alpha   90.00
_cell.angle_beta   90.00
_cell.angle_gamma   90.00
#
_symmetry.space_group_name_H-M   'P 1'
#
loop_
_entity.id
_entity.type
_entity.pdbx_description
1 polymer ?
#
loop_
_entity_poly.entity_id
_entity_poly.type
_entity_poly.pdbx_seq_one_letter_code
_entity_poly.pdbx_strand_id
1 'polypeptide(L)'
;LLDRNAYRFFAGRTRGGGAQWSADIASRQPIHSFPLGWVNSANLFPGDLVVESWLPSVVWNASLGLYMMASAGIGCAPDGTAFGKPSYLGLWVADHPWGPWRQIHEDRAWLPDGDSAARAYAPQIAPGWLAPDGRSFWLVWADLAGLRAFGRDEALVDAEMSKARDASEKTVIEAEILRRYMPGFAMNAQRIDLLQG
;
A
#
# COMPACT_ATOMS: atom_id res chain seq x y z
N LEU A 1 -20.68 -19.06 2.17
CA LEU A 1 -20.30 -17.63 1.96
C LEU A 1 -21.49 -16.68 1.86
N LEU A 2 -22.74 -17.17 1.77
CA LEU A 2 -23.91 -16.32 1.63
C LEU A 2 -24.71 -16.12 2.94
N ASP A 3 -24.36 -16.83 4.01
CA ASP A 3 -25.00 -16.64 5.31
C ASP A 3 -24.36 -15.46 6.04
N ARG A 4 -25.06 -14.33 6.09
CA ARG A 4 -24.61 -13.13 6.80
C ARG A 4 -24.40 -13.38 8.31
N ASN A 5 -25.07 -14.36 8.90
CA ASN A 5 -24.91 -14.68 10.30
C ASN A 5 -23.58 -15.41 10.61
N ALA A 6 -22.89 -15.91 9.59
CA ALA A 6 -21.56 -16.50 9.72
C ALA A 6 -20.45 -15.45 9.91
N TYR A 7 -20.72 -14.19 9.56
CA TYR A 7 -19.72 -13.10 9.66
C TYR A 7 -19.72 -12.49 11.04
N ARG A 8 -18.53 -12.16 11.51
CA ARG A 8 -18.31 -11.42 12.76
C ARG A 8 -17.29 -10.33 12.50
N PHE A 9 -17.52 -9.18 13.11
CA PHE A 9 -16.67 -8.00 13.05
C PHE A 9 -15.83 -7.94 14.32
N PHE A 10 -14.56 -7.57 14.19
CA PHE A 10 -13.74 -7.25 15.35
C PHE A 10 -14.34 -6.05 16.07
N ALA A 11 -14.66 -6.21 17.34
CA ALA A 11 -15.34 -5.22 18.17
C ALA A 11 -14.46 -4.73 19.34
N GLY A 12 -13.15 -4.94 19.23
CA GLY A 12 -12.19 -4.51 20.24
C GLY A 12 -11.48 -5.69 20.93
N ARG A 13 -10.77 -5.35 22.02
CA ARG A 13 -10.03 -6.31 22.83
C ARG A 13 -10.59 -6.36 24.25
N THR A 14 -10.58 -7.54 24.83
CA THR A 14 -10.79 -7.71 26.28
C THR A 14 -9.60 -7.14 27.06
N ARG A 15 -9.76 -6.99 28.39
CA ARG A 15 -8.65 -6.61 29.29
C ARG A 15 -7.49 -7.61 29.25
N GLY A 16 -7.75 -8.87 28.91
CA GLY A 16 -6.74 -9.92 28.75
C GLY A 16 -6.12 -10.00 27.34
N GLY A 17 -6.42 -9.05 26.44
CA GLY A 17 -5.84 -9.00 25.08
C GLY A 17 -6.58 -9.86 24.05
N GLY A 18 -7.55 -10.68 24.44
CA GLY A 18 -8.37 -11.48 23.53
C GLY A 18 -9.26 -10.61 22.63
N ALA A 19 -9.60 -11.10 21.44
CA ALA A 19 -10.51 -10.41 20.53
C ALA A 19 -11.98 -10.50 21.01
N GLN A 20 -12.70 -9.41 20.84
CA GLN A 20 -14.17 -9.38 20.94
C GLN A 20 -14.73 -9.36 19.51
N TRP A 21 -15.79 -10.14 19.29
CA TRP A 21 -16.44 -10.28 18.00
C TRP A 21 -17.93 -9.96 18.10
N SER A 22 -18.46 -9.22 17.13
CA SER A 22 -19.86 -8.84 17.06
C SER A 22 -20.46 -9.22 15.71
N ALA A 23 -21.73 -9.61 15.69
CA ALA A 23 -22.50 -9.71 14.46
C ALA A 23 -22.97 -8.35 13.94
N ASP A 24 -22.99 -7.33 14.80
CA ASP A 24 -23.38 -5.97 14.46
C ASP A 24 -22.18 -5.21 13.89
N ILE A 25 -22.28 -4.79 12.62
CA ILE A 25 -21.28 -3.99 11.93
C ILE A 25 -21.06 -2.62 12.60
N ALA A 26 -22.04 -2.06 13.27
CA ALA A 26 -21.90 -0.79 13.96
C ALA A 26 -20.93 -0.86 15.15
N SER A 27 -20.72 -2.06 15.67
CA SER A 27 -19.78 -2.34 16.78
C SER A 27 -18.33 -2.52 16.31
N ARG A 28 -18.04 -2.47 14.99
CA ARG A 28 -16.69 -2.73 14.47
C ARG A 28 -15.68 -1.72 14.98
N GLN A 29 -14.50 -2.22 15.32
CA GLN A 29 -13.33 -1.44 15.71
C GLN A 29 -12.18 -1.73 14.74
N PRO A 30 -11.26 -0.78 14.48
CA PRO A 30 -10.05 -1.06 13.73
C PRO A 30 -9.16 -2.03 14.51
N ILE A 31 -8.56 -3.00 13.83
CA ILE A 31 -7.55 -3.90 14.42
C ILE A 31 -6.24 -3.18 14.69
N HIS A 32 -5.96 -2.13 13.93
CA HIS A 32 -4.81 -1.26 14.04
C HIS A 32 -5.17 0.13 13.56
N SER A 33 -4.59 1.15 14.19
CA SER A 33 -4.66 2.53 13.75
C SER A 33 -3.25 3.05 13.62
N PHE A 34 -2.91 3.56 12.45
CA PHE A 34 -1.60 4.14 12.22
C PHE A 34 -1.47 5.46 13.00
N PRO A 35 -0.26 5.83 13.45
CA PRO A 35 -0.03 7.10 14.14
C PRO A 35 -0.45 8.30 13.30
N LEU A 36 -0.95 9.35 13.95
CA LEU A 36 -1.20 10.63 13.30
C LEU A 36 0.10 11.17 12.67
N GLY A 37 0.01 11.66 11.45
CA GLY A 37 1.16 12.07 10.64
C GLY A 37 1.67 10.99 9.69
N TRP A 38 1.23 9.75 9.87
CA TRP A 38 1.45 8.63 8.95
C TRP A 38 0.40 8.57 7.86
N VAL A 39 -0.84 8.84 8.25
CA VAL A 39 -1.98 8.86 7.36
C VAL A 39 -2.52 10.27 7.39
N ASN A 40 -2.18 11.06 6.42
CA ASN A 40 -2.86 12.30 6.18
C ASN A 40 -3.67 12.15 4.88
N SER A 41 -4.87 11.60 5.02
CA SER A 41 -5.84 11.50 3.93
C SER A 41 -6.32 12.87 3.42
N ALA A 42 -6.04 13.95 4.16
CA ALA A 42 -6.49 15.28 3.79
C ALA A 42 -5.55 15.99 2.82
N ASN A 43 -4.29 15.56 2.70
CA ASN A 43 -3.30 16.30 1.91
C ASN A 43 -2.61 15.41 0.88
N LEU A 44 -3.28 15.20 -0.23
CA LEU A 44 -2.63 14.80 -1.48
C LEU A 44 -1.81 15.95 -2.11
N PHE A 45 -1.68 17.08 -1.40
CA PHE A 45 -1.14 18.34 -1.92
C PHE A 45 0.35 18.53 -1.60
N PRO A 46 1.04 19.38 -2.39
CA PRO A 46 2.46 19.66 -2.21
C PRO A 46 2.78 20.24 -0.83
N GLY A 47 3.92 19.89 -0.28
CA GLY A 47 4.51 20.50 0.89
C GLY A 47 4.62 19.60 2.11
N ASP A 48 3.56 18.93 2.53
CA ASP A 48 3.60 18.07 3.71
C ASP A 48 3.92 16.62 3.35
N LEU A 49 4.55 15.91 4.28
CA LEU A 49 4.72 14.47 4.18
C LEU A 49 3.34 13.82 4.23
N VAL A 50 2.80 13.47 3.08
CA VAL A 50 1.60 12.65 2.99
C VAL A 50 2.04 11.21 2.93
N VAL A 51 1.73 10.49 3.98
CA VAL A 51 1.91 9.05 4.03
C VAL A 51 0.54 8.43 4.16
N GLU A 52 0.05 7.90 3.07
CA GLU A 52 -1.19 7.15 3.07
C GLU A 52 -0.85 5.67 3.10
N SER A 53 -1.29 4.99 4.14
CA SER A 53 -1.11 3.55 4.26
C SER A 53 -2.24 2.84 3.54
N TRP A 54 -1.91 2.17 2.44
CA TRP A 54 -2.87 1.47 1.61
C TRP A 54 -2.66 -0.04 1.67
N LEU A 55 -3.78 -0.76 1.73
CA LEU A 55 -3.83 -2.20 1.53
C LEU A 55 -2.75 -2.96 2.31
N PRO A 56 -2.80 -2.95 3.65
CA PRO A 56 -1.83 -3.67 4.45
C PRO A 56 -1.85 -5.17 4.11
N SER A 57 -0.67 -5.75 3.98
CA SER A 57 -0.47 -7.18 3.82
C SER A 57 -0.24 -7.80 5.18
N VAL A 58 -1.01 -8.83 5.54
CA VAL A 58 -0.83 -9.56 6.79
C VAL A 58 -0.61 -11.03 6.49
N VAL A 59 0.49 -11.60 7.02
CA VAL A 59 0.82 -13.02 6.87
C VAL A 59 1.16 -13.65 8.21
N TRP A 60 0.94 -14.95 8.34
CA TRP A 60 1.43 -15.75 9.45
C TRP A 60 2.83 -16.28 9.15
N ASN A 61 3.79 -15.97 10.02
CA ASN A 61 5.13 -16.53 9.98
C ASN A 61 5.22 -17.64 11.01
N ALA A 62 5.05 -18.87 10.54
CA ALA A 62 4.99 -20.06 11.42
C ALA A 62 6.29 -20.29 12.19
N SER A 63 7.44 -20.00 11.58
CA SER A 63 8.76 -20.24 12.18
C SER A 63 9.07 -19.26 13.32
N LEU A 64 8.57 -18.03 13.23
CA LEU A 64 8.70 -17.04 14.30
C LEU A 64 7.50 -17.07 15.28
N GLY A 65 6.39 -17.75 14.91
CA GLY A 65 5.17 -17.77 15.71
C GLY A 65 4.48 -16.40 15.78
N LEU A 66 4.62 -15.56 14.74
CA LEU A 66 4.14 -14.19 14.72
C LEU A 66 3.36 -13.88 13.44
N TYR A 67 2.38 -13.00 13.57
CA TYR A 67 1.81 -12.32 12.40
C TYR A 67 2.72 -11.15 12.01
N MET A 68 2.93 -10.99 10.71
CA MET A 68 3.71 -9.90 10.13
C MET A 68 2.78 -9.06 9.27
N MET A 69 2.90 -7.75 9.35
CA MET A 69 2.16 -6.81 8.53
C MET A 69 3.13 -5.86 7.83
N ALA A 70 2.97 -5.70 6.53
CA ALA A 70 3.61 -4.65 5.74
C ALA A 70 2.55 -3.64 5.30
N SER A 71 2.89 -2.38 5.35
CA SER A 71 2.06 -1.31 4.82
C SER A 71 2.94 -0.23 4.21
N ALA A 72 2.45 0.41 3.15
CA ALA A 72 3.16 1.47 2.46
C ALA A 72 2.28 2.68 2.23
N GLY A 73 2.92 3.80 1.96
CA GLY A 73 2.28 5.03 1.54
C GLY A 73 3.05 5.67 0.40
N ILE A 74 2.36 6.47 -0.38
CA ILE A 74 2.91 7.28 -1.46
C ILE A 74 2.29 8.68 -1.40
N GLY A 75 2.95 9.69 -1.96
CA GLY A 75 2.46 11.05 -1.88
C GLY A 75 2.89 11.92 -3.05
N CYS A 76 2.43 13.16 -3.05
CA CYS A 76 2.78 14.15 -4.07
C CYS A 76 4.11 14.84 -3.75
N ALA A 77 4.88 15.16 -4.78
CA ALA A 77 6.04 16.04 -4.65
C ALA A 77 5.62 17.49 -4.36
N PRO A 78 6.56 18.34 -3.86
CA PRO A 78 6.27 19.77 -3.60
C PRO A 78 5.78 20.57 -4.83
N ASP A 79 6.11 20.11 -6.05
CA ASP A 79 5.64 20.70 -7.31
C ASP A 79 4.24 20.24 -7.73
N GLY A 80 3.59 19.39 -6.94
CA GLY A 80 2.27 18.84 -7.23
C GLY A 80 2.28 17.52 -8.01
N THR A 81 3.44 17.01 -8.41
CA THR A 81 3.53 15.76 -9.16
C THR A 81 2.95 14.61 -8.30
N ALA A 82 1.89 13.99 -8.78
CA ALA A 82 1.28 12.83 -8.15
C ALA A 82 2.31 11.68 -8.07
N PHE A 83 2.36 11.00 -6.93
CA PHE A 83 3.35 9.96 -6.65
C PHE A 83 4.82 10.42 -6.79
N GLY A 84 5.08 11.72 -6.67
CA GLY A 84 6.40 12.31 -6.85
C GLY A 84 7.34 12.16 -5.67
N LYS A 85 6.85 11.76 -4.49
CA LYS A 85 7.68 11.50 -3.30
C LYS A 85 8.13 10.05 -3.24
N PRO A 86 9.25 9.74 -2.56
CA PRO A 86 9.59 8.39 -2.18
C PRO A 86 8.44 7.71 -1.44
N SER A 87 8.36 6.39 -1.57
CA SER A 87 7.35 5.61 -0.87
C SER A 87 7.67 5.55 0.63
N TYR A 88 6.65 5.34 1.43
CA TYR A 88 6.81 4.95 2.82
C TYR A 88 6.70 3.42 2.92
N LEU A 89 7.48 2.81 3.80
CA LEU A 89 7.36 1.40 4.16
C LEU A 89 7.43 1.23 5.67
N GLY A 90 6.44 0.56 6.22
CA GLY A 90 6.45 0.11 7.61
C GLY A 90 6.21 -1.38 7.72
N LEU A 91 6.85 -1.99 8.73
CA LEU A 91 6.66 -3.38 9.10
C LEU A 91 6.27 -3.48 10.56
N TRP A 92 5.30 -4.34 10.84
CA TRP A 92 4.80 -4.63 12.18
C TRP A 92 4.71 -6.12 12.41
N VAL A 93 4.75 -6.49 13.69
CA VAL A 93 4.52 -7.86 14.15
C VAL A 93 3.49 -7.89 15.27
N ALA A 94 2.80 -9.02 15.41
CA ALA A 94 1.86 -9.28 16.50
C ALA A 94 1.73 -10.78 16.77
N ASP A 95 1.37 -11.15 18.01
CA ASP A 95 1.06 -12.54 18.39
C ASP A 95 -0.30 -13.00 17.82
N HIS A 96 -1.17 -12.05 17.49
CA HIS A 96 -2.51 -12.32 16.97
C HIS A 96 -2.82 -11.48 15.74
N PRO A 97 -3.68 -11.95 14.81
CA PRO A 97 -4.01 -11.19 13.59
C PRO A 97 -4.75 -9.88 13.86
N TRP A 98 -5.32 -9.73 15.04
CA TRP A 98 -5.94 -8.49 15.51
C TRP A 98 -5.00 -7.63 16.38
N GLY A 99 -3.71 -7.98 16.47
CA GLY A 99 -2.72 -7.27 17.28
C GLY A 99 -2.80 -7.58 18.78
N PRO A 100 -2.19 -6.74 19.65
CA PRO A 100 -1.65 -5.42 19.32
C PRO A 100 -0.44 -5.51 18.39
N TRP A 101 -0.41 -4.63 17.41
CA TRP A 101 0.68 -4.57 16.43
C TRP A 101 1.82 -3.71 16.96
N ARG A 102 3.03 -4.25 16.93
CA ARG A 102 4.27 -3.56 17.30
C ARG A 102 5.08 -3.28 16.03
N GLN A 103 5.40 -2.03 15.80
CA GLN A 103 6.26 -1.64 14.69
C GLN A 103 7.69 -2.11 14.92
N ILE A 104 8.30 -2.70 13.91
CA ILE A 104 9.67 -3.19 13.92
C ILE A 104 10.55 -2.49 12.91
N HIS A 105 9.97 -1.84 11.90
CA HIS A 105 10.70 -1.07 10.90
C HIS A 105 9.85 0.08 10.38
N GLU A 106 10.52 1.20 10.10
CA GLU A 106 9.96 2.38 9.46
C GLU A 106 10.99 2.96 8.49
N ASP A 107 10.61 3.11 7.24
CA ASP A 107 11.36 3.88 6.26
C ASP A 107 10.43 4.94 5.64
N ARG A 108 10.75 6.21 5.88
CA ARG A 108 9.94 7.35 5.44
C ARG A 108 10.26 7.82 4.03
N ALA A 109 11.31 7.27 3.44
CA ALA A 109 11.76 7.62 2.10
C ALA A 109 12.25 6.38 1.35
N TRP A 110 11.48 5.29 1.48
CA TRP A 110 11.82 4.02 0.88
C TRP A 110 11.98 4.12 -0.63
N LEU A 111 13.17 3.79 -1.07
CA LEU A 111 13.56 3.70 -2.46
C LEU A 111 13.94 2.24 -2.73
N PRO A 112 13.05 1.43 -3.33
CA PRO A 112 13.35 0.05 -3.66
C PRO A 112 14.66 -0.06 -4.45
N ASP A 113 15.63 -0.82 -3.93
CA ASP A 113 16.97 -0.98 -4.49
C ASP A 113 17.72 0.35 -4.76
N GLY A 114 17.34 1.43 -4.06
CA GLY A 114 17.92 2.76 -4.29
C GLY A 114 17.44 3.44 -5.58
N ASP A 115 16.50 2.87 -6.31
CA ASP A 115 15.92 3.50 -7.50
C ASP A 115 15.02 4.68 -7.10
N SER A 116 15.55 5.89 -7.28
CA SER A 116 14.83 7.13 -6.99
C SER A 116 13.55 7.32 -7.84
N ALA A 117 13.42 6.56 -8.91
CA ALA A 117 12.24 6.57 -9.78
C ALA A 117 11.17 5.58 -9.33
N ALA A 118 11.51 4.53 -8.60
CA ALA A 118 10.55 3.53 -8.16
C ALA A 118 9.53 4.10 -7.18
N ARG A 119 8.29 3.63 -7.29
CA ARG A 119 7.19 3.94 -6.38
C ARG A 119 6.42 2.67 -6.11
N ALA A 120 6.48 2.21 -4.87
CA ALA A 120 5.83 0.97 -4.47
C ALA A 120 4.36 1.18 -4.15
N TYR A 121 3.52 0.57 -4.96
CA TYR A 121 2.08 0.50 -4.72
C TYR A 121 1.70 -0.86 -4.15
N ALA A 122 0.94 -0.83 -3.04
CA ALA A 122 0.38 -2.01 -2.37
C ALA A 122 1.40 -3.15 -2.15
N PRO A 123 2.52 -2.91 -1.46
CA PRO A 123 3.49 -3.97 -1.19
C PRO A 123 2.86 -5.08 -0.35
N GLN A 124 3.11 -6.30 -0.78
CA GLN A 124 2.58 -7.51 -0.16
C GLN A 124 3.73 -8.41 0.28
N ILE A 125 3.65 -8.96 1.48
CA ILE A 125 4.52 -10.06 1.88
C ILE A 125 4.05 -11.31 1.13
N ALA A 126 4.92 -11.92 0.33
CA ALA A 126 4.60 -13.15 -0.38
C ALA A 126 4.63 -14.35 0.59
N PRO A 127 3.49 -14.93 1.00
CA PRO A 127 3.48 -15.92 2.07
C PRO A 127 4.19 -17.23 1.68
N GLY A 128 4.21 -17.56 0.39
CA GLY A 128 4.94 -18.72 -0.13
C GLY A 128 6.45 -18.52 -0.26
N TRP A 129 6.96 -17.32 -0.01
CA TRP A 129 8.37 -16.94 -0.16
C TRP A 129 8.99 -16.49 1.16
N LEU A 130 8.44 -16.95 2.28
CA LEU A 130 9.11 -16.88 3.58
C LEU A 130 10.21 -17.95 3.63
N ALA A 131 11.37 -17.58 4.14
CA ALA A 131 12.43 -18.56 4.38
C ALA A 131 12.00 -19.58 5.45
N PRO A 132 12.56 -20.79 5.44
CA PRO A 132 12.21 -21.82 6.42
C PRO A 132 12.43 -21.43 7.87
N ASP A 133 13.39 -20.54 8.15
CA ASP A 133 13.65 -19.98 9.48
C ASP A 133 12.79 -18.77 9.82
N GLY A 134 11.98 -18.30 8.89
CA GLY A 134 11.11 -17.14 9.02
C GLY A 134 11.82 -15.79 9.02
N ARG A 135 13.15 -15.76 8.91
CA ARG A 135 13.96 -14.54 9.07
C ARG A 135 14.15 -13.72 7.80
N SER A 136 13.80 -14.27 6.65
CA SER A 136 13.75 -13.51 5.41
C SER A 136 12.48 -13.80 4.63
N PHE A 137 12.05 -12.82 3.86
CA PHE A 137 10.86 -12.91 3.03
C PHE A 137 10.98 -12.00 1.81
N TRP A 138 10.11 -12.20 0.85
CA TRP A 138 10.01 -11.33 -0.30
C TRP A 138 8.82 -10.40 -0.16
N LEU A 139 9.09 -9.12 -0.36
CA LEU A 139 8.10 -8.09 -0.53
C LEU A 139 7.86 -7.90 -2.03
N VAL A 140 6.62 -8.01 -2.47
CA VAL A 140 6.21 -7.85 -3.88
C VAL A 140 5.35 -6.60 -3.98
N TRP A 141 5.57 -5.77 -4.98
CA TRP A 141 4.77 -4.56 -5.19
C TRP A 141 4.59 -4.25 -6.67
N ALA A 142 3.62 -3.39 -6.96
CA ALA A 142 3.49 -2.77 -8.26
C ALA A 142 4.25 -1.43 -8.30
N ASP A 143 5.11 -1.25 -9.29
CA ASP A 143 5.69 0.06 -9.59
C ASP A 143 4.69 0.92 -10.35
N LEU A 144 4.66 2.21 -10.05
CA LEU A 144 3.75 3.20 -10.65
C LEU A 144 4.43 4.03 -11.75
N ALA A 145 5.49 3.55 -12.38
CA ALA A 145 6.29 4.32 -13.34
C ALA A 145 5.43 4.90 -14.49
N GLY A 146 4.54 4.11 -15.05
CA GLY A 146 3.64 4.55 -16.13
C GLY A 146 2.64 5.60 -15.66
N LEU A 147 2.00 5.40 -14.50
CA LEU A 147 1.06 6.37 -13.93
C LEU A 147 1.76 7.69 -13.58
N ARG A 148 3.00 7.62 -13.11
CA ARG A 148 3.79 8.79 -12.79
C ARG A 148 4.19 9.57 -14.05
N ALA A 149 4.54 8.87 -15.14
CA ALA A 149 4.78 9.48 -16.42
C ALA A 149 3.51 10.18 -16.95
N PHE A 150 2.37 9.51 -16.86
CA PHE A 150 1.06 10.09 -17.20
C PHE A 150 0.80 11.39 -16.41
N GLY A 151 0.99 11.38 -15.08
CA GLY A 151 0.77 12.57 -14.25
C GLY A 151 1.69 13.75 -14.60
N ARG A 152 2.93 13.50 -15.03
CA ARG A 152 3.81 14.57 -15.51
C ARG A 152 3.36 15.18 -16.82
N ASP A 153 2.75 14.38 -17.67
CA ASP A 153 2.36 14.75 -19.02
C ASP A 153 0.86 15.13 -19.08
N GLU A 154 0.19 15.33 -17.94
CA GLU A 154 -1.25 15.57 -17.82
C GLU A 154 -1.75 16.68 -18.76
N ALA A 155 -1.05 17.82 -18.78
CA ALA A 155 -1.41 18.94 -19.66
C ALA A 155 -1.32 18.59 -21.17
N LEU A 156 -0.36 17.72 -21.56
CA LEU A 156 -0.25 17.24 -22.93
C LEU A 156 -1.37 16.27 -23.26
N VAL A 157 -1.71 15.40 -22.31
CA VAL A 157 -2.83 14.45 -22.44
C VAL A 157 -4.15 15.22 -22.61
N ASP A 158 -4.41 16.22 -21.77
CA ASP A 158 -5.61 17.06 -21.88
C ASP A 158 -5.69 17.79 -23.23
N ALA A 159 -4.57 18.30 -23.72
CA ALA A 159 -4.50 18.94 -25.03
C ALA A 159 -4.75 17.95 -26.18
N GLU A 160 -4.31 16.70 -26.06
CA GLU A 160 -4.63 15.64 -27.04
C GLU A 160 -6.11 15.24 -26.96
N MET A 161 -6.65 15.04 -25.78
CA MET A 161 -8.04 14.69 -25.55
C MET A 161 -9.01 15.75 -26.07
N SER A 162 -8.64 17.03 -25.97
CA SER A 162 -9.46 18.16 -26.46
C SER A 162 -9.57 18.23 -27.98
N LYS A 163 -8.77 17.47 -28.73
CA LYS A 163 -8.84 17.40 -30.20
C LYS A 163 -9.96 16.48 -30.70
N ALA A 164 -10.52 15.65 -29.82
CA ALA A 164 -11.62 14.77 -30.17
C ALA A 164 -12.86 15.55 -30.58
N ARG A 165 -13.40 15.28 -31.79
CA ARG A 165 -14.58 15.91 -32.32
C ARG A 165 -15.88 15.20 -31.92
N ASP A 166 -15.75 13.93 -31.56
CA ASP A 166 -16.89 13.09 -31.15
C ASP A 166 -16.41 11.96 -30.18
N ALA A 167 -17.37 11.18 -29.68
CA ALA A 167 -17.11 10.11 -28.73
C ALA A 167 -16.25 8.99 -29.30
N SER A 168 -16.31 8.72 -30.59
CA SER A 168 -15.53 7.67 -31.24
C SER A 168 -14.07 8.08 -31.37
N GLU A 169 -13.78 9.30 -31.81
CA GLU A 169 -12.43 9.85 -31.83
C GLU A 169 -11.84 9.93 -30.41
N LYS A 170 -12.65 10.34 -29.43
CA LYS A 170 -12.23 10.36 -28.04
C LYS A 170 -11.73 8.99 -27.58
N THR A 171 -12.50 7.93 -27.87
CA THR A 171 -12.10 6.55 -27.51
C THR A 171 -10.79 6.12 -28.17
N VAL A 172 -10.57 6.51 -29.43
CA VAL A 172 -9.33 6.20 -30.14
C VAL A 172 -8.13 6.93 -29.48
N ILE A 173 -8.28 8.23 -29.22
CA ILE A 173 -7.23 9.03 -28.57
C ILE A 173 -6.93 8.48 -27.16
N GLU A 174 -7.96 8.16 -26.38
CA GLU A 174 -7.79 7.52 -25.05
C GLU A 174 -7.00 6.22 -25.15
N ALA A 175 -7.30 5.36 -26.12
CA ALA A 175 -6.61 4.11 -26.31
C ALA A 175 -5.11 4.31 -26.68
N GLU A 176 -4.80 5.31 -27.50
CA GLU A 176 -3.44 5.65 -27.86
C GLU A 176 -2.64 6.24 -26.70
N ILE A 177 -3.27 7.12 -25.91
CA ILE A 177 -2.72 7.68 -24.68
C ILE A 177 -2.41 6.54 -23.70
N LEU A 178 -3.38 5.67 -23.41
CA LEU A 178 -3.19 4.54 -22.51
C LEU A 178 -2.03 3.65 -22.95
N ARG A 179 -1.89 3.34 -24.25
CA ARG A 179 -0.77 2.54 -24.75
C ARG A 179 0.58 3.20 -24.51
N ARG A 180 0.68 4.53 -24.55
CA ARG A 180 1.92 5.29 -24.33
C ARG A 180 2.42 5.14 -22.90
N TYR A 181 1.52 5.05 -21.94
CA TYR A 181 1.84 4.95 -20.51
C TYR A 181 1.72 3.54 -19.93
N MET A 182 1.48 2.54 -20.78
CA MET A 182 1.45 1.14 -20.36
C MET A 182 2.84 0.48 -20.51
N PRO A 183 3.19 -0.44 -19.62
CA PRO A 183 2.41 -0.83 -18.47
C PRO A 183 2.37 0.28 -17.42
N GLY A 184 1.18 0.63 -16.96
CA GLY A 184 1.00 1.57 -15.85
C GLY A 184 1.61 1.02 -14.56
N PHE A 185 1.63 -0.32 -14.46
CA PHE A 185 2.18 -1.06 -13.33
C PHE A 185 3.20 -2.08 -13.82
N ALA A 186 4.30 -2.21 -13.09
CA ALA A 186 5.26 -3.31 -13.23
C ALA A 186 5.38 -4.03 -11.88
N MET A 187 5.35 -5.37 -11.92
CA MET A 187 5.55 -6.16 -10.70
C MET A 187 7.04 -6.27 -10.37
N ASN A 188 7.38 -5.95 -9.15
CA ASN A 188 8.72 -6.02 -8.61
C ASN A 188 8.76 -6.84 -7.33
N ALA A 189 9.94 -7.28 -6.93
CA ALA A 189 10.14 -7.99 -5.68
C ALA A 189 11.48 -7.59 -5.05
N GLN A 190 11.49 -7.48 -3.73
CA GLN A 190 12.67 -7.20 -2.93
C GLN A 190 12.74 -8.18 -1.76
N ARG A 191 13.91 -8.75 -1.51
CA ARG A 191 14.15 -9.55 -0.33
C ARG A 191 14.35 -8.65 0.88
N ILE A 192 13.69 -9.01 1.97
CA ILE A 192 13.83 -8.37 3.29
C ILE A 192 14.42 -9.39 4.24
N ASP A 193 15.48 -9.01 4.94
CA ASP A 193 16.12 -9.83 5.98
C ASP A 193 15.86 -9.18 7.35
N LEU A 194 15.29 -9.94 8.28
CA LEU A 194 15.06 -9.51 9.66
C LEU A 194 16.35 -9.70 10.45
N LEU A 195 16.98 -8.60 10.83
CA LEU A 195 18.16 -8.61 11.65
C LEU A 195 17.78 -8.76 13.13
N GLN A 196 18.60 -9.49 13.89
CA GLN A 196 18.49 -9.48 15.35
C GLN A 196 19.10 -8.16 15.84
N GLY A 197 18.32 -7.37 16.55
CA GLY A 197 18.78 -6.23 17.30
C GLY A 197 19.31 -6.65 18.68
#